data_240cddd2a48b18b0a6b0d5177d28f6cb
#
_entry.id   240cddd2a48b18b0a6b0d5177d28f6cb
#
_cell.length_a   1.000
_cell.length_b   1.000
_cell.length_c   1.000
_cell.angle_alpha   90.00
_cell.angle_beta   90.00
_cell.angle_gamma   90.00
#
_symmetry.space_group_name_H-M   'P 1'
#
loop_
_entity.id
_entity.type
_entity.pdbx_description
1 polymer ?
#
loop_
_entity_poly.entity_id
_entity_poly.type
_entity_poly.pdbx_seq_one_letter_code
_entity_poly.pdbx_strand_id
1 'polypeptide(L)'
;MDNLLKEHGIRATAARLDILNLLEKNDPMTADDIFEQLQDKGAKLSSIYRNLSQLVESNILTKIVGIDNFAYYQLNTHTHKHHLTCSVCKRTMPIENCPIHELQHDIEKSTGYKITNHIFEFIGICPDCQEK
;
A
#
# COMPACT_ATOMS: atom_id res chain seq x y z
N MET A 1 15.49 1.80 5.24
CA MET A 1 14.61 0.60 5.24
C MET A 1 15.00 -0.46 6.25
N ASP A 2 16.29 -0.65 6.49
CA ASP A 2 16.73 -1.60 7.53
C ASP A 2 16.12 -1.28 8.89
N ASN A 3 16.11 0.00 9.25
CA ASN A 3 15.58 0.44 10.54
C ASN A 3 14.10 0.14 10.68
N LEU A 4 13.35 0.30 9.61
CA LEU A 4 11.91 0.02 9.61
C LEU A 4 11.64 -1.45 9.92
N LEU A 5 12.39 -2.36 9.30
CA LEU A 5 12.25 -3.79 9.56
C LEU A 5 12.62 -4.14 11.00
N LYS A 6 13.71 -3.58 11.50
CA LYS A 6 14.16 -3.82 12.87
C LYS A 6 13.17 -3.33 13.91
N GLU A 7 12.57 -2.16 13.67
CA GLU A 7 11.57 -1.59 14.58
C GLU A 7 10.34 -2.48 14.70
N HIS A 8 10.02 -3.25 13.65
CA HIS A 8 8.89 -4.15 13.63
C HIS A 8 9.27 -5.60 13.95
N GLY A 9 10.51 -5.83 14.36
CA GLY A 9 10.97 -7.16 14.74
C GLY A 9 11.13 -8.13 13.58
N ILE A 10 11.35 -7.62 12.38
CA ILE A 10 11.49 -8.44 11.19
C ILE A 10 12.92 -8.38 10.68
N ARG A 11 13.45 -9.55 10.33
CA ARG A 11 14.80 -9.68 9.82
C ARG A 11 14.93 -8.98 8.46
N ALA A 12 15.96 -8.16 8.29
CA ALA A 12 16.26 -7.51 7.05
C ALA A 12 16.94 -8.49 6.09
N THR A 13 16.18 -8.98 5.10
CA THR A 13 16.72 -9.82 4.04
C THR A 13 16.82 -9.00 2.76
N ALA A 14 17.67 -9.43 1.82
CA ALA A 14 17.80 -8.77 0.54
C ALA A 14 16.45 -8.67 -0.18
N ALA A 15 15.67 -9.76 -0.15
CA ALA A 15 14.36 -9.80 -0.79
C ALA A 15 13.40 -8.76 -0.20
N ARG A 16 13.36 -8.64 1.12
CA ARG A 16 12.48 -7.69 1.80
C ARG A 16 12.90 -6.25 1.52
N LEU A 17 14.20 -5.98 1.54
CA LEU A 17 14.73 -4.66 1.25
C LEU A 17 14.44 -4.25 -0.19
N ASP A 18 14.57 -5.17 -1.13
CA ASP A 18 14.27 -4.90 -2.53
C ASP A 18 12.80 -4.53 -2.72
N ILE A 19 11.88 -5.26 -2.07
CA ILE A 19 10.45 -4.96 -2.11
C ILE A 19 10.17 -3.57 -1.54
N LEU A 20 10.71 -3.27 -0.37
CA LEU A 20 10.48 -1.99 0.29
C LEU A 20 11.04 -0.82 -0.49
N ASN A 21 12.24 -0.96 -1.05
CA ASN A 21 12.84 0.08 -1.87
C ASN A 21 12.02 0.35 -3.14
N LEU A 22 11.49 -0.70 -3.73
CA LEU A 22 10.65 -0.58 -4.93
C LEU A 22 9.35 0.16 -4.61
N LEU A 23 8.70 -0.18 -3.50
CA LEU A 23 7.45 0.46 -3.09
C LEU A 23 7.64 1.89 -2.60
N GLU A 24 8.83 2.22 -2.10
CA GLU A 24 9.15 3.59 -1.72
C GLU A 24 9.16 4.54 -2.92
N LYS A 25 9.63 4.05 -4.06
CA LYS A 25 9.82 4.86 -5.27
C LYS A 25 8.62 4.88 -6.19
N ASN A 26 7.69 3.97 -6.01
CA ASN A 26 6.57 3.79 -6.93
C ASN A 26 5.24 3.90 -6.21
N ASP A 27 4.19 4.13 -6.99
CA ASP A 27 2.81 4.04 -6.50
C ASP A 27 2.51 2.59 -6.08
N PRO A 28 1.38 2.35 -5.41
CA PRO A 28 1.04 0.99 -5.02
C PRO A 28 1.15 0.01 -6.17
N MET A 29 1.70 -1.16 -5.88
CA MET A 29 1.97 -2.19 -6.88
C MET A 29 1.33 -3.51 -6.50
N THR A 30 0.94 -4.29 -7.52
CA THR A 30 0.49 -5.66 -7.31
C THR A 30 1.72 -6.56 -7.09
N ALA A 31 1.47 -7.77 -6.57
CA ALA A 31 2.56 -8.75 -6.42
C ALA A 31 3.18 -9.09 -7.76
N ASP A 32 2.38 -9.18 -8.81
CA ASP A 32 2.87 -9.45 -10.16
C ASP A 32 3.77 -8.34 -10.68
N ASP A 33 3.39 -7.08 -10.43
CA ASP A 33 4.22 -5.94 -10.83
C ASP A 33 5.56 -5.95 -10.10
N ILE A 34 5.54 -6.27 -8.81
CA ILE A 34 6.75 -6.38 -8.01
C ILE A 34 7.65 -7.49 -8.54
N PHE A 35 7.05 -8.64 -8.86
CA PHE A 35 7.79 -9.77 -9.41
C PHE A 35 8.47 -9.41 -10.74
N GLU A 36 7.74 -8.70 -11.60
CA GLU A 36 8.28 -8.26 -12.88
C GLU A 36 9.54 -7.42 -12.73
N GLN A 37 9.56 -6.56 -11.71
CA GLN A 37 10.70 -5.70 -11.46
C GLN A 37 11.86 -6.42 -10.78
N LEU A 38 11.60 -7.47 -10.01
CA LEU A 38 12.61 -8.15 -9.21
C LEU A 38 13.04 -9.51 -9.76
N GLN A 39 12.42 -9.99 -10.82
CA GLN A 39 12.74 -11.31 -11.37
C GLN A 39 14.21 -11.41 -11.82
N ASP A 40 14.78 -10.32 -12.29
CA ASP A 40 16.19 -10.28 -12.71
C ASP A 40 17.16 -10.50 -11.55
N LYS A 41 16.69 -10.25 -10.32
CA LYS A 41 17.48 -10.47 -9.11
C LYS A 41 17.28 -11.86 -8.53
N GLY A 42 16.61 -12.75 -9.28
CA GLY A 42 16.38 -14.11 -8.84
C GLY A 42 15.16 -14.30 -7.94
N ALA A 43 14.30 -13.29 -7.84
CA ALA A 43 13.11 -13.40 -7.00
C ALA A 43 12.11 -14.39 -7.60
N LYS A 44 11.46 -15.15 -6.73
CA LYS A 44 10.38 -16.07 -7.11
C LYS A 44 9.05 -15.49 -6.65
N LEU A 45 8.01 -15.69 -7.46
CA LEU A 45 6.68 -15.14 -7.15
C LEU A 45 6.16 -15.63 -5.81
N SER A 46 6.36 -16.92 -5.47
CA SER A 46 5.93 -17.47 -4.19
C SER A 46 6.63 -16.80 -3.00
N SER A 47 7.91 -16.47 -3.14
CA SER A 47 8.66 -15.77 -2.11
C SER A 47 8.16 -14.33 -1.95
N ILE A 48 7.79 -13.68 -3.05
CA ILE A 48 7.25 -12.33 -3.02
C ILE A 48 5.93 -12.32 -2.24
N TYR A 49 5.01 -13.23 -2.55
CA TYR A 49 3.74 -13.32 -1.82
C TYR A 49 3.95 -13.57 -0.34
N ARG A 50 4.88 -14.46 0.02
CA ARG A 50 5.18 -14.76 1.42
C ARG A 50 5.71 -13.53 2.15
N ASN A 51 6.66 -12.82 1.54
CA ASN A 51 7.23 -11.62 2.14
C ASN A 51 6.21 -10.51 2.26
N LEU A 52 5.36 -10.31 1.24
CA LEU A 52 4.32 -9.31 1.28
C LEU A 52 3.33 -9.58 2.42
N SER A 53 2.93 -10.85 2.60
CA SER A 53 2.02 -11.22 3.69
C SER A 53 2.62 -10.92 5.05
N GLN A 54 3.89 -11.25 5.25
CA GLN A 54 4.58 -10.98 6.51
C GLN A 54 4.70 -9.50 6.78
N LEU A 55 5.00 -8.72 5.75
CA LEU A 55 5.15 -7.28 5.88
C LEU A 55 3.81 -6.60 6.17
N VAL A 56 2.73 -7.09 5.60
CA VAL A 56 1.38 -6.59 5.90
C VAL A 56 0.99 -6.94 7.34
N GLU A 57 1.24 -8.17 7.78
CA GLU A 57 0.95 -8.58 9.15
C GLU A 57 1.71 -7.75 10.19
N SER A 58 2.91 -7.29 9.83
CA SER A 58 3.75 -6.47 10.71
C SER A 58 3.45 -4.99 10.62
N ASN A 59 2.44 -4.59 9.83
CA ASN A 59 2.04 -3.20 9.63
C ASN A 59 3.10 -2.34 8.93
N ILE A 60 4.06 -2.96 8.26
CA ILE A 60 5.03 -2.25 7.43
C ILE A 60 4.42 -1.88 6.09
N LEU A 61 3.58 -2.76 5.55
CA LEU A 61 2.85 -2.53 4.31
C LEU A 61 1.35 -2.53 4.55
N THR A 62 0.64 -1.81 3.69
CA THR A 62 -0.82 -1.83 3.63
C THR A 62 -1.23 -2.50 2.34
N LYS A 63 -2.20 -3.43 2.44
CA LYS A 63 -2.79 -4.10 1.29
C LYS A 63 -4.12 -3.46 0.98
N ILE A 64 -4.29 -3.03 -0.26
CA ILE A 64 -5.53 -2.39 -0.74
C ILE A 64 -6.08 -3.22 -1.90
N VAL A 65 -7.37 -3.55 -1.85
CA VAL A 65 -8.01 -4.20 -2.98
C VAL A 65 -8.67 -3.13 -3.82
N GLY A 66 -8.20 -2.97 -5.06
CA GLY A 66 -8.72 -1.96 -5.96
C GLY A 66 -10.06 -2.34 -6.55
N ILE A 67 -10.65 -1.43 -7.31
CA ILE A 67 -11.94 -1.69 -7.98
C ILE A 67 -11.81 -2.74 -9.08
N ASP A 68 -10.59 -3.03 -9.51
CA ASP A 68 -10.28 -4.10 -10.46
C ASP A 68 -10.15 -5.47 -9.78
N ASN A 69 -10.35 -5.52 -8.45
CA ASN A 69 -10.20 -6.70 -7.60
C ASN A 69 -8.78 -7.20 -7.43
N PHE A 70 -7.77 -6.46 -7.90
CA PHE A 70 -6.38 -6.80 -7.63
C PHE A 70 -5.92 -6.21 -6.30
N ALA A 71 -5.05 -6.94 -5.62
CA ALA A 71 -4.44 -6.46 -4.38
C ALA A 71 -3.22 -5.61 -4.70
N TYR A 72 -3.19 -4.40 -4.14
CA TYR A 72 -2.08 -3.47 -4.27
C TYR A 72 -1.41 -3.29 -2.92
N TYR A 73 -0.09 -3.14 -2.92
CA TYR A 73 0.70 -2.99 -1.72
C TYR A 73 1.41 -1.66 -1.71
N GLN A 74 1.46 -1.02 -0.55
CA GLN A 74 2.17 0.25 -0.38
C GLN A 74 2.76 0.32 1.02
N LEU A 75 3.73 1.20 1.21
CA LEU A 75 4.31 1.41 2.53
C LEU A 75 3.27 2.05 3.47
N ASN A 76 3.20 1.52 4.68
CA ASN A 76 2.31 2.01 5.70
C ASN A 76 3.03 3.07 6.53
N THR A 77 3.06 4.30 6.04
CA THR A 77 3.74 5.42 6.70
C THR A 77 2.71 6.43 7.19
N HIS A 78 3.15 7.32 8.08
CA HIS A 78 2.27 8.39 8.59
C HIS A 78 1.84 9.36 7.49
N THR A 79 2.62 9.41 6.42
CA THR A 79 2.34 10.26 5.27
C THR A 79 1.86 9.43 4.08
N HIS A 80 1.24 8.29 4.35
CA HIS A 80 0.77 7.41 3.28
C HIS A 80 -0.25 8.13 2.39
N LYS A 81 -0.28 7.72 1.13
CA LYS A 81 -1.18 8.31 0.14
C LYS A 81 -2.39 7.42 -0.08
N HIS A 82 -3.53 8.05 -0.18
CA HIS A 82 -4.76 7.38 -0.61
C HIS A 82 -4.95 7.69 -2.09
N HIS A 83 -5.84 6.97 -2.74
CA HIS A 83 -5.99 7.07 -4.18
C HIS A 83 -7.41 7.37 -4.58
N LEU A 84 -7.54 8.13 -5.66
CA LEU A 84 -8.81 8.41 -6.32
C LEU A 84 -8.77 7.68 -7.66
N THR A 85 -9.70 6.77 -7.89
CA THR A 85 -9.74 5.94 -9.08
C THR A 85 -10.96 6.29 -9.93
N CYS A 86 -10.76 6.45 -11.24
CA CYS A 86 -11.87 6.65 -12.16
C CYS A 86 -12.56 5.31 -12.42
N SER A 87 -13.88 5.26 -12.22
CA SER A 87 -14.64 4.05 -12.43
C SER A 87 -14.79 3.67 -13.90
N VAL A 88 -14.57 4.62 -14.81
CA VAL A 88 -14.71 4.41 -16.25
C VAL A 88 -13.41 3.97 -16.90
N CYS A 89 -12.35 4.77 -16.80
CA CYS A 89 -11.07 4.47 -17.44
C CYS A 89 -10.06 3.80 -16.53
N LYS A 90 -10.37 3.64 -15.24
CA LYS A 90 -9.51 3.02 -14.24
C LYS A 90 -8.23 3.79 -13.94
N ARG A 91 -8.13 5.02 -14.38
CA ARG A 91 -6.99 5.87 -14.05
C ARG A 91 -6.98 6.17 -12.55
N THR A 92 -5.83 6.07 -11.93
CA THR A 92 -5.67 6.30 -10.50
C THR A 92 -4.74 7.47 -10.26
N MET A 93 -5.11 8.34 -9.33
CA MET A 93 -4.24 9.44 -8.91
C MET A 93 -4.09 9.45 -7.40
N PRO A 94 -2.93 9.86 -6.89
CA PRO A 94 -2.73 9.92 -5.44
C PRO A 94 -3.42 11.12 -4.81
N ILE A 95 -3.87 10.95 -3.58
CA ILE A 95 -4.36 12.03 -2.74
C ILE A 95 -3.30 12.25 -1.67
N GLU A 96 -2.64 13.40 -1.70
CA GLU A 96 -1.45 13.64 -0.88
C GLU A 96 -1.69 13.73 0.61
N ASN A 97 -2.84 14.23 1.04
CA ASN A 97 -3.15 14.37 2.45
C ASN A 97 -4.17 13.33 2.88
N CYS A 98 -3.90 12.65 4.00
CA CYS A 98 -4.86 11.73 4.59
C CYS A 98 -5.95 12.55 5.30
N PRO A 99 -7.18 12.58 4.80
CA PRO A 99 -8.22 13.44 5.37
C PRO A 99 -8.88 12.86 6.61
N ILE A 100 -8.57 11.63 6.99
CA ILE A 100 -9.26 10.95 8.09
C ILE A 100 -8.42 10.80 9.36
N HIS A 101 -7.30 11.52 9.47
CA HIS A 101 -6.45 11.46 10.64
C HIS A 101 -7.20 11.87 11.92
N GLU A 102 -7.92 12.99 11.85
CA GLU A 102 -8.69 13.47 12.99
C GLU A 102 -9.85 12.54 13.32
N LEU A 103 -10.53 12.04 12.29
CA LEU A 103 -11.64 11.11 12.48
C LEU A 103 -11.15 9.83 13.16
N GLN A 104 -10.00 9.34 12.76
CA GLN A 104 -9.39 8.17 13.37
C GLN A 104 -9.14 8.37 14.84
N HIS A 105 -8.62 9.55 15.20
CA HIS A 105 -8.34 9.90 16.58
C HIS A 105 -9.63 9.96 17.42
N ASP A 106 -10.69 10.53 16.85
CA ASP A 106 -11.99 10.61 17.51
C ASP A 106 -12.59 9.23 17.76
N ILE A 107 -12.44 8.32 16.79
CA ILE A 107 -12.92 6.95 16.92
C ILE A 107 -12.16 6.23 18.03
N GLU A 108 -10.86 6.42 18.10
CA GLU A 108 -10.05 5.83 19.17
C GLU A 108 -10.53 6.28 20.55
N LYS A 109 -10.80 7.58 20.69
CA LYS A 109 -11.28 8.14 21.96
C LYS A 109 -12.65 7.59 22.36
N SER A 110 -13.56 7.47 21.40
CA SER A 110 -14.93 7.05 21.70
C SER A 110 -15.07 5.55 21.94
N THR A 111 -14.19 4.74 21.35
CA THR A 111 -14.30 3.29 21.41
C THR A 111 -13.25 2.61 22.27
N GLY A 112 -12.14 3.31 22.56
CA GLY A 112 -11.03 2.72 23.28
C GLY A 112 -10.13 1.82 22.42
N TYR A 113 -10.43 1.69 21.15
CA TYR A 113 -9.59 0.92 20.24
C TYR A 113 -8.33 1.69 19.87
N LYS A 114 -7.24 0.96 19.69
CA LYS A 114 -6.03 1.52 19.11
C LYS A 114 -6.07 1.20 17.61
N ILE A 115 -6.25 2.21 16.79
CA ILE A 115 -6.32 2.02 15.34
C ILE A 115 -4.91 1.94 14.79
N THR A 116 -4.54 0.81 14.21
CA THR A 116 -3.21 0.59 13.66
C THR A 116 -3.14 0.91 12.17
N ASN A 117 -4.27 0.91 11.48
CA ASN A 117 -4.31 1.15 10.05
C ASN A 117 -5.73 1.49 9.61
N HIS A 118 -5.85 2.10 8.45
CA HIS A 118 -7.14 2.31 7.81
C HIS A 118 -6.99 2.10 6.31
N ILE A 119 -8.09 1.65 5.70
CA ILE A 119 -8.13 1.40 4.27
C ILE A 119 -9.30 2.20 3.71
N PHE A 120 -9.03 3.12 2.79
CA PHE A 120 -10.09 3.79 2.08
C PHE A 120 -9.58 4.28 0.73
N GLU A 121 -10.51 4.41 -0.20
CA GLU A 121 -10.22 4.81 -1.54
C GLU A 121 -11.41 5.61 -2.05
N PHE A 122 -11.16 6.66 -2.82
CA PHE A 122 -12.25 7.38 -3.46
C PHE A 122 -12.41 6.87 -4.87
N ILE A 123 -13.66 6.74 -5.30
CA ILE A 123 -14.01 6.29 -6.64
C ILE A 123 -14.88 7.39 -7.25
N GLY A 124 -14.50 7.84 -8.42
CA GLY A 124 -15.22 8.91 -9.09
C GLY A 124 -15.12 8.79 -10.60
N ILE A 125 -15.44 9.86 -11.29
CA ILE A 125 -15.34 9.94 -12.76
C ILE A 125 -14.38 11.06 -13.08
N CYS A 126 -13.28 10.77 -13.78
CA CYS A 126 -12.26 11.77 -14.07
C CYS A 126 -12.81 12.81 -15.06
N PRO A 127 -12.20 14.01 -15.11
CA PRO A 127 -12.67 15.08 -15.98
C PRO A 127 -12.81 14.68 -17.45
N ASP A 128 -11.87 13.89 -17.95
CA ASP A 128 -11.92 13.42 -19.34
C ASP A 128 -13.13 12.52 -19.61
N CYS A 129 -13.45 11.64 -18.65
CA CYS A 129 -14.60 10.73 -18.80
C CYS A 129 -15.93 11.44 -18.61
N GLN A 130 -15.96 12.54 -17.86
CA GLN A 130 -17.19 13.32 -17.67
C GLN A 130 -17.64 14.03 -18.96
N GLU A 131 -16.69 14.32 -19.83
CA GLU A 131 -16.96 15.03 -21.08
C GLU A 131 -17.41 14.10 -22.22
N LYS A 132 -17.43 12.81 -21.99
CA LYS A 132 -17.84 11.83 -23.01
C LYS A 132 -19.31 11.50 -22.98
#